data_aa07bdee365fd96f4d62a2f5984d0aa9
#
_entry.id   aa07bdee365fd96f4d62a2f5984d0aa9
#
_cell.length_a   1.000
_cell.length_b   1.000
_cell.length_c   1.000
_cell.angle_alpha   90.00
_cell.angle_beta   90.00
_cell.angle_gamma   90.00
#
_symmetry.space_group_name_H-M   'P 1'
#
loop_
_entity.id
_entity.type
_entity.pdbx_description
1 polymer ?
#
loop_
_entity_poly.entity_id
_entity_poly.type
_entity_poly.pdbx_seq_one_letter_code
_entity_poly.pdbx_strand_id
1 'polypeptide(L)'
;MEFRVKNGKKNKKNTLRFMACTAAVMVVCAGTTVWDSWRVAGTAYAAAAQETSAGADAAVVQAPTFDPARFVLPDLAKVLVAVEGTGGSTCKVYAYEKIDGVWKLKVTSDGYLGANGMSNHRHSGDKTTPIGVFCMNTPFGLKDAQAGFPSNYVKVDSSYVWSDISNTLEKDSSGRQAGERVGEEKYKGYYDYVIDAGFNTQGILGQGSALFLHCAVSWETSSSGCVAIEEEKMAEILKLYGAYGDGACYMALAPA
;
A
#
# COMPACT_ATOMS: atom_id res chain seq x y z
N MET A 1 -41.33 46.53 -17.37
CA MET A 1 -40.38 45.69 -18.10
C MET A 1 -39.97 44.57 -17.14
N GLU A 2 -40.69 43.42 -17.20
CA GLU A 2 -40.51 42.29 -16.29
C GLU A 2 -39.37 41.42 -16.77
N PHE A 3 -38.37 41.12 -15.92
CA PHE A 3 -37.35 40.11 -16.18
C PHE A 3 -37.74 38.79 -15.54
N ARG A 4 -38.11 37.86 -16.40
CA ARG A 4 -38.50 36.47 -16.09
C ARG A 4 -37.25 35.64 -15.81
N VAL A 5 -37.09 35.20 -14.56
CA VAL A 5 -36.00 34.25 -14.16
C VAL A 5 -36.41 32.84 -14.61
N LYS A 6 -35.58 32.21 -15.45
CA LYS A 6 -35.75 30.81 -15.85
C LYS A 6 -35.05 29.91 -14.83
N ASN A 7 -35.84 29.09 -14.13
CA ASN A 7 -35.35 28.01 -13.29
C ASN A 7 -34.70 26.91 -14.13
N GLY A 8 -33.38 26.74 -13.99
CA GLY A 8 -32.64 25.59 -14.51
C GLY A 8 -32.72 24.41 -13.54
N LYS A 9 -33.30 23.31 -13.98
CA LYS A 9 -33.35 22.04 -13.26
C LYS A 9 -31.94 21.50 -13.04
N LYS A 10 -31.50 21.40 -11.78
CA LYS A 10 -30.28 20.67 -11.39
C LYS A 10 -30.51 19.17 -11.55
N ASN A 11 -29.74 18.57 -12.44
CA ASN A 11 -29.67 17.12 -12.66
C ASN A 11 -28.96 16.47 -11.45
N LYS A 12 -29.74 15.84 -10.56
CA LYS A 12 -29.22 14.95 -9.51
C LYS A 12 -28.96 13.57 -10.14
N LYS A 13 -27.74 13.32 -10.58
CA LYS A 13 -27.23 11.96 -10.82
C LYS A 13 -25.69 12.07 -10.82
N ASN A 14 -25.04 11.80 -9.71
CA ASN A 14 -23.70 11.20 -9.55
C ASN A 14 -23.20 11.42 -8.11
N THR A 15 -23.95 10.85 -7.16
CA THR A 15 -23.45 10.75 -5.78
C THR A 15 -23.84 9.39 -5.24
N LEU A 16 -23.17 8.33 -5.74
CA LEU A 16 -23.24 7.00 -5.13
C LEU A 16 -22.12 6.12 -5.71
N ARG A 17 -20.88 6.32 -5.25
CA ARG A 17 -19.78 5.35 -5.47
C ARG A 17 -18.54 5.63 -4.59
N PHE A 18 -18.72 6.14 -3.39
CA PHE A 18 -17.63 6.23 -2.40
C PHE A 18 -18.13 5.77 -1.03
N MET A 19 -18.45 4.48 -0.88
CA MET A 19 -18.74 3.87 0.41
C MET A 19 -18.51 2.37 0.34
N ALA A 20 -17.26 1.94 0.35
CA ALA A 20 -16.94 0.52 0.48
C ALA A 20 -15.67 0.19 1.29
N CYS A 21 -14.92 1.17 1.79
CA CYS A 21 -13.74 0.88 2.64
C CYS A 21 -13.87 1.38 4.09
N THR A 22 -15.05 1.76 4.57
CA THR A 22 -15.24 2.18 5.95
C THR A 22 -16.07 1.18 6.75
N ALA A 23 -15.60 -0.05 6.86
CA ALA A 23 -15.99 -0.93 7.96
C ALA A 23 -14.81 -1.01 8.93
N ALA A 24 -14.54 0.07 9.65
CA ALA A 24 -13.80 -0.01 10.89
C ALA A 24 -14.67 -0.77 11.88
N VAL A 25 -14.34 -2.03 12.11
CA VAL A 25 -14.91 -2.78 13.24
C VAL A 25 -14.34 -2.15 14.50
N MET A 26 -15.07 -1.18 15.06
CA MET A 26 -14.89 -0.79 16.44
C MET A 26 -15.41 -1.92 17.33
N VAL A 27 -14.57 -2.83 17.72
CA VAL A 27 -14.84 -3.69 18.86
C VAL A 27 -14.54 -2.85 20.11
N VAL A 28 -15.58 -2.25 20.66
CA VAL A 28 -15.54 -1.70 22.02
C VAL A 28 -15.59 -2.88 22.97
N CYS A 29 -14.44 -3.41 23.36
CA CYS A 29 -14.33 -4.27 24.52
C CYS A 29 -13.98 -3.41 25.73
N ALA A 30 -14.93 -3.31 26.67
CA ALA A 30 -14.69 -2.75 27.97
C ALA A 30 -13.55 -3.52 28.68
N GLY A 31 -12.46 -2.83 28.98
CA GLY A 31 -11.61 -3.09 30.13
C GLY A 31 -10.64 -4.25 30.05
N THR A 32 -9.83 -4.41 28.98
CA THR A 32 -8.52 -5.07 29.07
C THR A 32 -7.63 -4.57 27.93
N THR A 33 -6.43 -4.16 28.27
CA THR A 33 -5.45 -3.61 27.33
C THR A 33 -5.01 -4.67 26.34
N VAL A 34 -5.21 -4.43 25.04
CA VAL A 34 -4.88 -5.31 23.91
C VAL A 34 -3.36 -5.59 23.77
N TRP A 35 -2.54 -5.22 24.74
CA TRP A 35 -1.08 -5.33 24.70
C TRP A 35 -0.53 -6.71 25.02
N ASP A 36 -1.32 -7.63 25.60
CA ASP A 36 -0.82 -8.94 26.01
C ASP A 36 -1.06 -10.07 24.99
N SER A 37 -1.87 -9.86 23.94
CA SER A 37 -2.19 -10.91 22.97
C SER A 37 -1.05 -11.26 22.00
N TRP A 38 -0.01 -10.42 21.92
CA TRP A 38 1.13 -10.64 21.02
C TRP A 38 2.23 -11.51 21.58
N ARG A 39 2.23 -11.77 22.89
CA ARG A 39 3.27 -12.57 23.56
C ARG A 39 3.00 -14.08 23.61
N VAL A 40 1.78 -14.53 23.30
CA VAL A 40 1.40 -15.94 23.47
C VAL A 40 1.56 -16.78 22.19
N ALA A 41 1.64 -16.16 21.01
CA ALA A 41 1.81 -16.88 19.76
C ALA A 41 3.27 -17.29 19.44
N GLY A 42 4.25 -16.76 20.18
CA GLY A 42 5.67 -16.99 19.91
C GLY A 42 6.26 -18.27 20.49
N THR A 43 5.57 -18.98 21.36
CA THR A 43 6.15 -20.13 22.10
C THR A 43 5.62 -21.51 21.72
N ALA A 44 4.67 -21.61 20.77
CA ALA A 44 4.07 -22.90 20.40
C ALA A 44 4.64 -23.54 19.11
N TYR A 45 5.58 -22.90 18.42
CA TYR A 45 6.10 -23.42 17.13
C TYR A 45 7.49 -24.06 17.17
N ALA A 46 8.08 -24.25 18.35
CA ALA A 46 9.44 -24.79 18.48
C ALA A 46 9.52 -26.32 18.71
N ALA A 47 8.42 -27.06 18.63
CA ALA A 47 8.39 -28.48 19.07
C ALA A 47 7.88 -29.52 18.06
N ALA A 48 7.93 -29.23 16.74
CA ALA A 48 7.52 -30.26 15.76
C ALA A 48 8.40 -30.26 14.50
N ALA A 49 9.70 -30.46 14.66
CA ALA A 49 10.58 -30.80 13.54
C ALA A 49 11.66 -31.78 14.02
N GLN A 50 11.31 -33.04 14.13
CA GLN A 50 12.27 -34.14 14.11
C GLN A 50 11.74 -35.33 13.31
N GLU A 51 12.56 -35.64 12.30
CA GLU A 51 12.79 -36.91 11.61
C GLU A 51 11.75 -37.48 10.64
N THR A 52 12.12 -37.43 9.34
CA THR A 52 12.33 -38.65 8.56
C THR A 52 13.25 -38.35 7.37
N SER A 53 14.39 -39.05 7.31
CA SER A 53 15.33 -39.06 6.20
C SER A 53 14.86 -40.05 5.12
N ALA A 54 14.85 -39.60 3.85
CA ALA A 54 15.30 -40.40 2.68
C ALA A 54 15.10 -39.62 1.37
N GLY A 55 16.15 -39.33 0.72
CA GLY A 55 16.54 -39.04 -0.65
C GLY A 55 15.51 -38.72 -1.72
N ALA A 56 15.58 -37.51 -2.22
CA ALA A 56 15.46 -37.11 -3.62
C ALA A 56 15.83 -35.62 -3.69
N ASP A 57 16.67 -35.22 -4.64
CA ASP A 57 16.98 -33.82 -4.96
C ASP A 57 15.71 -33.06 -5.37
N ALA A 58 14.93 -32.66 -4.39
CA ALA A 58 13.93 -31.62 -4.54
C ALA A 58 14.61 -30.32 -4.14
N ALA A 59 14.74 -29.39 -5.09
CA ALA A 59 15.10 -28.02 -4.79
C ALA A 59 14.30 -27.60 -3.55
N VAL A 60 15.01 -27.33 -2.45
CA VAL A 60 14.41 -26.76 -1.23
C VAL A 60 13.87 -25.41 -1.64
N VAL A 61 12.59 -25.36 -1.99
CA VAL A 61 11.84 -24.13 -2.06
C VAL A 61 11.79 -23.64 -0.62
N GLN A 62 12.75 -22.78 -0.25
CA GLN A 62 12.72 -22.10 1.03
C GLN A 62 11.34 -21.46 1.16
N ALA A 63 10.56 -21.90 2.14
CA ALA A 63 9.29 -21.27 2.44
C ALA A 63 9.54 -19.77 2.61
N PRO A 64 8.71 -18.90 2.04
CA PRO A 64 8.89 -17.48 2.18
C PRO A 64 8.99 -17.14 3.66
N THR A 65 10.02 -16.40 4.03
CA THR A 65 10.31 -16.04 5.42
C THR A 65 9.21 -15.19 6.06
N PHE A 66 8.27 -14.68 5.25
CA PHE A 66 7.20 -13.80 5.68
C PHE A 66 5.82 -14.43 5.37
N ASP A 67 5.28 -15.14 6.35
CA ASP A 67 4.01 -15.86 6.21
C ASP A 67 2.82 -14.89 6.16
N PRO A 68 1.97 -14.90 5.09
CA PRO A 68 0.74 -14.13 5.04
C PRO A 68 -0.22 -14.36 6.21
N ALA A 69 -0.18 -15.53 6.86
CA ALA A 69 -1.01 -15.85 8.02
C ALA A 69 -0.69 -15.00 9.27
N ARG A 70 0.43 -14.27 9.28
CA ARG A 70 0.75 -13.30 10.34
C ARG A 70 -0.20 -12.10 10.37
N PHE A 71 -0.92 -11.83 9.27
CA PHE A 71 -1.76 -10.65 9.14
C PHE A 71 -3.24 -10.99 9.20
N VAL A 72 -3.98 -10.20 9.97
CA VAL A 72 -5.44 -10.25 9.94
C VAL A 72 -5.91 -9.43 8.74
N LEU A 73 -6.39 -10.13 7.72
CA LEU A 73 -6.88 -9.54 6.48
C LEU A 73 -8.40 -9.74 6.37
N PRO A 74 -9.12 -8.82 5.73
CA PRO A 74 -10.52 -9.02 5.40
C PRO A 74 -10.73 -10.25 4.49
N ASP A 75 -11.87 -10.91 4.59
CA ASP A 75 -12.20 -12.10 3.78
C ASP A 75 -12.16 -11.83 2.28
N LEU A 76 -12.47 -10.59 1.89
CA LEU A 76 -12.44 -10.13 0.49
C LEU A 76 -11.01 -9.91 -0.05
N ALA A 77 -9.97 -9.97 0.79
CA ALA A 77 -8.59 -9.79 0.35
C ALA A 77 -8.18 -10.87 -0.67
N LYS A 78 -7.67 -10.43 -1.80
CA LYS A 78 -7.19 -11.25 -2.92
C LYS A 78 -5.70 -11.06 -3.21
N VAL A 79 -5.19 -9.85 -2.94
CA VAL A 79 -3.77 -9.52 -3.08
C VAL A 79 -3.25 -8.99 -1.75
N LEU A 80 -2.10 -9.50 -1.35
CA LEU A 80 -1.35 -9.01 -0.20
C LEU A 80 0.06 -8.66 -0.65
N VAL A 81 0.46 -7.40 -0.48
CA VAL A 81 1.85 -6.96 -0.56
C VAL A 81 2.40 -6.89 0.85
N ALA A 82 3.15 -7.91 1.24
CA ALA A 82 3.79 -7.99 2.55
C ALA A 82 5.19 -7.37 2.50
N VAL A 83 5.45 -6.42 3.38
CA VAL A 83 6.72 -5.68 3.49
C VAL A 83 7.38 -6.02 4.82
N GLU A 84 8.50 -6.72 4.73
CA GLU A 84 9.31 -7.13 5.87
C GLU A 84 10.49 -6.18 6.04
N GLY A 85 10.49 -5.39 7.12
CA GLY A 85 11.63 -4.54 7.46
C GLY A 85 12.80 -5.38 7.97
N THR A 86 13.93 -5.39 7.26
CA THR A 86 15.10 -6.21 7.57
C THR A 86 16.15 -5.48 8.42
N GLY A 87 15.83 -4.26 8.85
CA GLY A 87 16.68 -3.40 9.68
C GLY A 87 17.03 -2.09 9.00
N GLY A 88 17.06 -1.00 9.78
CA GLY A 88 17.27 0.34 9.23
C GLY A 88 16.24 0.66 8.14
N SER A 89 16.71 1.12 6.98
CA SER A 89 15.87 1.46 5.83
C SER A 89 15.73 0.35 4.80
N THR A 90 16.15 -0.88 5.08
CA THR A 90 16.05 -2.00 4.12
C THR A 90 14.80 -2.85 4.35
N CYS A 91 14.28 -3.44 3.28
CA CYS A 91 13.16 -4.37 3.36
C CYS A 91 13.21 -5.45 2.29
N LYS A 92 12.41 -6.49 2.51
CA LYS A 92 11.95 -7.42 1.47
C LYS A 92 10.47 -7.26 1.25
N VAL A 93 10.04 -7.35 0.00
CA VAL A 93 8.65 -7.24 -0.42
C VAL A 93 8.22 -8.55 -1.06
N TYR A 94 7.07 -9.06 -0.63
CA TYR A 94 6.46 -10.30 -1.12
C TYR A 94 5.02 -9.98 -1.54
N ALA A 95 4.69 -10.16 -2.82
CA ALA A 95 3.30 -10.04 -3.24
C ALA A 95 2.69 -11.43 -3.42
N TYR A 96 1.56 -11.63 -2.77
CA TYR A 96 0.78 -12.86 -2.79
C TYR A 96 -0.57 -12.63 -3.46
N GLU A 97 -1.03 -13.65 -4.16
CA GLU A 97 -2.39 -13.76 -4.70
C GLU A 97 -3.13 -14.89 -3.97
N LYS A 98 -4.37 -14.65 -3.56
CA LYS A 98 -5.20 -15.66 -2.91
C LYS A 98 -5.99 -16.43 -3.97
N ILE A 99 -5.56 -17.66 -4.25
CA ILE A 99 -6.18 -18.58 -5.22
C ILE A 99 -6.77 -19.76 -4.44
N ASP A 100 -8.05 -20.02 -4.62
CA ASP A 100 -8.77 -21.10 -3.93
C ASP A 100 -8.58 -21.08 -2.41
N GLY A 101 -8.57 -19.89 -1.82
CA GLY A 101 -8.39 -19.68 -0.38
C GLY A 101 -6.94 -19.75 0.11
N VAL A 102 -5.97 -20.06 -0.75
CA VAL A 102 -4.56 -20.22 -0.40
C VAL A 102 -3.74 -19.05 -0.96
N TRP A 103 -2.89 -18.46 -0.12
CA TRP A 103 -1.94 -17.43 -0.54
C TRP A 103 -0.78 -18.07 -1.34
N LYS A 104 -0.60 -17.61 -2.57
CA LYS A 104 0.48 -18.04 -3.48
C LYS A 104 1.39 -16.87 -3.75
N LEU A 105 2.68 -17.04 -3.47
CA LEU A 105 3.70 -16.04 -3.76
C LEU A 105 3.81 -15.82 -5.28
N LYS A 106 3.79 -14.56 -5.71
CA LYS A 106 3.87 -14.13 -7.12
C LYS A 106 5.09 -13.27 -7.40
N VAL A 107 5.41 -12.35 -6.48
CA VAL A 107 6.51 -11.39 -6.66
C VAL A 107 7.35 -11.35 -5.40
N THR A 108 8.66 -11.28 -5.56
CA THR A 108 9.61 -10.93 -4.50
C THR A 108 10.52 -9.82 -5.00
N SER A 109 10.87 -8.89 -4.11
CA SER A 109 11.83 -7.83 -4.37
C SER A 109 12.56 -7.46 -3.10
N ASP A 110 13.82 -7.10 -3.24
CA ASP A 110 14.47 -6.26 -2.25
C ASP A 110 13.98 -4.82 -2.45
N GLY A 111 14.06 -4.02 -1.39
CA GLY A 111 13.59 -2.65 -1.43
C GLY A 111 14.12 -1.82 -0.27
N TYR A 112 13.68 -0.55 -0.23
CA TYR A 112 13.99 0.33 0.88
C TYR A 112 12.74 1.02 1.44
N LEU A 113 12.88 1.45 2.68
CA LEU A 113 11.86 2.07 3.53
C LEU A 113 12.24 3.51 3.88
N GLY A 114 11.46 4.11 4.76
CA GLY A 114 11.80 5.36 5.43
C GLY A 114 13.19 5.32 6.06
N ALA A 115 13.96 6.42 5.98
CA ALA A 115 15.34 6.51 6.47
C ALA A 115 15.48 6.14 7.96
N ASN A 116 14.43 6.31 8.75
CA ASN A 116 14.38 5.97 10.17
C ASN A 116 13.68 4.62 10.45
N GLY A 117 13.58 3.75 9.43
CA GLY A 117 12.99 2.41 9.57
C GLY A 117 11.47 2.43 9.70
N MET A 118 10.93 1.50 10.48
CA MET A 118 9.49 1.31 10.67
C MET A 118 9.03 1.79 12.06
N SER A 119 7.79 2.31 12.13
CA SER A 119 7.20 2.79 13.37
C SER A 119 5.69 2.54 13.42
N ASN A 120 5.18 2.15 14.58
CA ASN A 120 3.74 2.14 14.87
C ASN A 120 3.21 3.50 15.38
N HIS A 121 4.10 4.48 15.54
CA HIS A 121 3.81 5.85 15.98
C HIS A 121 4.25 6.90 14.94
N ARG A 122 4.12 6.55 13.64
CA ARG A 122 4.50 7.46 12.55
C ARG A 122 3.79 8.81 12.69
N HIS A 123 4.55 9.88 12.41
CA HIS A 123 4.03 11.24 12.24
C HIS A 123 4.71 11.95 11.05
N SER A 124 4.11 13.04 10.62
CA SER A 124 4.61 13.81 9.49
C SER A 124 6.05 14.24 9.68
N GLY A 125 6.91 13.97 8.70
CA GLY A 125 8.32 14.38 8.69
C GLY A 125 9.28 13.50 9.51
N ASP A 126 8.81 12.45 10.18
CA ASP A 126 9.65 11.57 11.00
C ASP A 126 10.49 10.57 10.18
N LYS A 127 10.23 10.48 8.88
CA LYS A 127 10.90 9.59 7.91
C LYS A 127 10.80 8.11 8.28
N THR A 128 9.75 7.70 8.99
CA THR A 128 9.48 6.30 9.26
C THR A 128 8.44 5.74 8.30
N THR A 129 8.48 4.44 8.04
CA THR A 129 7.42 3.68 7.37
C THR A 129 6.46 3.15 8.43
N PRO A 130 5.13 3.33 8.29
CA PRO A 130 4.19 2.85 9.30
C PRO A 130 4.14 1.33 9.35
N ILE A 131 3.95 0.78 10.55
CA ILE A 131 3.60 -0.62 10.77
C ILE A 131 2.09 -0.76 10.74
N GLY A 132 1.57 -1.76 10.02
CA GLY A 132 0.13 -2.00 9.94
C GLY A 132 -0.31 -2.70 8.68
N VAL A 133 -1.64 -2.83 8.52
CA VAL A 133 -2.29 -3.37 7.33
C VAL A 133 -3.20 -2.29 6.75
N PHE A 134 -3.01 -1.98 5.48
CA PHE A 134 -3.68 -0.88 4.79
C PHE A 134 -4.30 -1.37 3.48
N CYS A 135 -5.45 -0.82 3.11
CA CYS A 135 -6.10 -1.10 1.83
C CYS A 135 -5.49 -0.22 0.74
N MET A 136 -4.77 -0.84 -0.18
CA MET A 136 -4.14 -0.13 -1.30
C MET A 136 -5.20 0.51 -2.20
N ASN A 137 -4.88 1.69 -2.73
CA ASN A 137 -5.77 2.40 -3.65
C ASN A 137 -4.97 3.32 -4.59
N THR A 138 -5.65 4.05 -5.47
CA THR A 138 -5.11 5.11 -6.33
C THR A 138 -3.78 4.74 -7.01
N PRO A 139 -3.80 3.85 -8.01
CA PRO A 139 -2.63 3.55 -8.83
C PRO A 139 -2.39 4.71 -9.82
N PHE A 140 -1.13 5.18 -9.91
CA PHE A 140 -0.76 6.25 -10.82
C PHE A 140 0.72 6.16 -11.23
N GLY A 141 1.16 7.04 -12.13
CA GLY A 141 2.58 7.16 -12.48
C GLY A 141 2.84 8.08 -13.65
N LEU A 142 4.13 8.36 -13.88
CA LEU A 142 4.62 9.16 -14.99
C LEU A 142 4.62 8.41 -16.32
N LYS A 143 4.75 7.07 -16.28
CA LYS A 143 4.70 6.22 -17.46
C LYS A 143 3.26 5.84 -17.83
N ASP A 144 3.08 5.43 -19.07
CA ASP A 144 1.80 4.89 -19.55
C ASP A 144 1.50 3.55 -18.87
N ALA A 145 0.21 3.27 -18.69
CA ALA A 145 -0.24 1.97 -18.21
C ALA A 145 0.19 0.85 -19.15
N GLN A 146 0.65 -0.26 -18.58
CA GLN A 146 0.90 -1.49 -19.32
C GLN A 146 -0.37 -2.35 -19.41
N ALA A 147 -0.36 -3.33 -20.34
CA ALA A 147 -1.42 -4.32 -20.41
C ALA A 147 -1.57 -5.06 -19.05
N GLY A 148 -2.79 -5.16 -18.54
CA GLY A 148 -3.11 -5.74 -17.24
C GLY A 148 -3.06 -4.78 -16.06
N PHE A 149 -2.69 -3.53 -16.26
CA PHE A 149 -2.79 -2.50 -15.22
C PHE A 149 -4.26 -2.21 -14.89
N PRO A 150 -4.54 -1.69 -13.68
CA PRO A 150 -5.90 -1.36 -13.28
C PRO A 150 -6.53 -0.30 -14.18
N SER A 151 -7.83 -0.44 -14.46
CA SER A 151 -8.55 0.50 -15.35
C SER A 151 -8.65 1.93 -14.80
N ASN A 152 -8.45 2.10 -13.48
CA ASN A 152 -8.39 3.39 -12.80
C ASN A 152 -6.96 3.93 -12.64
N TYR A 153 -5.97 3.36 -13.32
CA TYR A 153 -4.61 3.89 -13.34
C TYR A 153 -4.58 5.30 -13.94
N VAL A 154 -3.93 6.22 -13.27
CA VAL A 154 -3.83 7.62 -13.68
C VAL A 154 -2.41 7.92 -14.15
N LYS A 155 -2.23 8.20 -15.46
CA LYS A 155 -0.99 8.83 -15.93
C LYS A 155 -0.98 10.28 -15.46
N VAL A 156 0.00 10.63 -14.63
CA VAL A 156 0.13 11.96 -14.07
C VAL A 156 1.08 12.83 -14.89
N ASP A 157 0.85 14.13 -14.81
CA ASP A 157 1.70 15.21 -15.33
C ASP A 157 1.84 16.32 -14.28
N SER A 158 2.52 17.41 -14.60
CA SER A 158 2.78 18.52 -13.68
C SER A 158 1.53 19.21 -13.12
N SER A 159 0.33 18.91 -13.63
CA SER A 159 -0.94 19.40 -13.09
C SER A 159 -1.48 18.56 -11.93
N TYR A 160 -0.83 17.44 -11.57
CA TYR A 160 -1.26 16.59 -10.47
C TYR A 160 -0.48 16.86 -9.19
N VAL A 161 -1.20 16.82 -8.08
CA VAL A 161 -0.68 16.95 -6.73
C VAL A 161 -1.28 15.86 -5.85
N TRP A 162 -0.47 15.28 -4.96
CA TRP A 162 -0.99 14.52 -3.83
C TRP A 162 -1.22 15.49 -2.69
N SER A 163 -2.47 15.74 -2.38
CA SER A 163 -2.87 16.77 -1.41
C SER A 163 -2.49 16.39 0.02
N ASP A 164 -1.81 17.28 0.73
CA ASP A 164 -1.49 17.11 2.16
C ASP A 164 -2.73 17.22 3.06
N ILE A 165 -3.83 17.79 2.54
CA ILE A 165 -5.05 18.01 3.31
C ILE A 165 -5.98 16.81 3.22
N SER A 166 -6.29 16.37 1.99
CA SER A 166 -7.20 15.24 1.75
C SER A 166 -6.51 13.88 1.73
N ASN A 167 -5.17 13.88 1.60
CA ASN A 167 -4.35 12.71 1.35
C ASN A 167 -4.84 11.89 0.15
N THR A 168 -5.13 12.58 -0.95
CA THR A 168 -5.61 12.02 -2.22
C THR A 168 -4.92 12.66 -3.41
N LEU A 169 -4.94 11.96 -4.56
CA LEU A 169 -4.47 12.47 -5.83
C LEU A 169 -5.49 13.46 -6.41
N GLU A 170 -5.06 14.68 -6.67
CA GLU A 170 -5.91 15.75 -7.18
C GLU A 170 -5.27 16.44 -8.39
N LYS A 171 -6.12 17.08 -9.21
CA LYS A 171 -5.67 17.94 -10.30
C LYS A 171 -5.63 19.39 -9.81
N ASP A 172 -4.45 20.00 -9.88
CA ASP A 172 -4.26 21.43 -9.55
C ASP A 172 -3.44 22.14 -10.62
N SER A 173 -4.12 22.62 -11.64
CA SER A 173 -3.51 23.42 -12.71
C SER A 173 -3.06 24.80 -12.23
N SER A 174 -3.49 25.26 -11.06
CA SER A 174 -3.11 26.56 -10.50
C SER A 174 -1.71 26.55 -9.88
N GLY A 175 -1.21 25.38 -9.50
CA GLY A 175 0.07 25.21 -8.81
C GLY A 175 0.10 25.72 -7.37
N ARG A 176 -1.06 25.98 -6.76
CA ARG A 176 -1.18 26.61 -5.43
C ARG A 176 -1.55 25.66 -4.30
N GLN A 177 -2.06 24.49 -4.63
CA GLN A 177 -2.47 23.51 -3.63
C GLN A 177 -1.24 22.96 -2.89
N ALA A 178 -1.35 22.87 -1.56
CA ALA A 178 -0.34 22.24 -0.72
C ALA A 178 -0.31 20.74 -0.97
N GLY A 179 0.89 20.17 -1.09
CA GLY A 179 1.07 18.74 -1.31
C GLY A 179 2.28 18.43 -2.18
N GLU A 180 2.41 17.17 -2.49
CA GLU A 180 3.49 16.63 -3.31
C GLU A 180 3.11 16.66 -4.79
N ARG A 181 3.87 17.40 -5.62
CA ARG A 181 3.68 17.51 -7.07
C ARG A 181 4.15 16.25 -7.79
N VAL A 182 3.40 15.17 -7.65
CA VAL A 182 3.76 13.81 -8.08
C VAL A 182 4.02 13.66 -9.58
N GLY A 183 3.55 14.59 -10.40
CA GLY A 183 3.76 14.59 -11.86
C GLY A 183 4.95 15.40 -12.35
N GLU A 184 5.80 15.96 -11.47
CA GLU A 184 6.99 16.72 -11.86
C GLU A 184 8.14 15.81 -12.32
N GLU A 185 8.94 16.28 -13.28
CA GLU A 185 10.08 15.58 -13.88
C GLU A 185 11.11 15.10 -12.84
N LYS A 186 11.24 15.80 -11.70
CA LYS A 186 12.16 15.40 -10.62
C LYS A 186 11.83 14.02 -10.03
N TYR A 187 10.61 13.52 -10.21
CA TYR A 187 10.17 12.21 -9.73
C TYR A 187 10.32 11.08 -10.76
N LYS A 188 10.87 11.39 -11.94
CA LYS A 188 11.15 10.37 -12.95
C LYS A 188 12.09 9.30 -12.40
N GLY A 189 11.75 8.05 -12.66
CA GLY A 189 12.41 6.88 -12.07
C GLY A 189 11.82 6.48 -10.71
N TYR A 190 11.38 7.43 -9.87
CA TYR A 190 10.70 7.13 -8.59
C TYR A 190 9.22 6.86 -8.80
N TYR A 191 8.54 7.77 -9.51
CA TYR A 191 7.09 7.72 -9.71
C TYR A 191 6.73 7.29 -11.12
N ASP A 192 7.59 6.51 -11.78
CA ASP A 192 7.27 5.89 -13.06
C ASP A 192 6.03 4.98 -12.90
N TYR A 193 5.94 4.24 -11.80
CA TYR A 193 4.78 3.47 -11.36
C TYR A 193 4.62 3.60 -9.84
N VAL A 194 3.40 3.88 -9.39
CA VAL A 194 3.07 4.14 -7.99
C VAL A 194 1.71 3.54 -7.65
N ILE A 195 1.54 3.13 -6.40
CA ILE A 195 0.24 2.88 -5.81
C ILE A 195 0.23 3.42 -4.37
N ASP A 196 -0.86 4.09 -3.97
CA ASP A 196 -1.05 4.50 -2.60
C ASP A 196 -1.21 3.30 -1.68
N ALA A 197 -0.43 3.26 -0.61
CA ALA A 197 -0.52 2.21 0.39
C ALA A 197 -1.84 2.19 1.17
N GLY A 198 -2.60 3.30 1.14
CA GLY A 198 -3.85 3.46 1.88
C GLY A 198 -3.66 3.86 3.34
N PHE A 199 -2.50 4.38 3.70
CA PHE A 199 -2.24 4.93 5.03
C PHE A 199 -2.94 6.29 5.21
N ASN A 200 -3.50 6.54 6.40
CA ASN A 200 -4.12 7.82 6.78
C ASN A 200 -5.16 8.33 5.75
N THR A 201 -6.01 7.45 5.24
CA THR A 201 -7.05 7.80 4.24
C THR A 201 -8.07 8.83 4.74
N GLN A 202 -8.10 9.11 6.04
CA GLN A 202 -8.95 10.15 6.66
C GLN A 202 -8.29 11.54 6.64
N GLY A 203 -7.04 11.67 6.18
CA GLY A 203 -6.32 12.93 6.14
C GLY A 203 -6.09 13.56 7.51
N ILE A 204 -5.85 12.74 8.55
CA ILE A 204 -5.62 13.25 9.91
C ILE A 204 -4.29 14.02 9.92
N LEU A 205 -4.38 15.32 10.21
CA LEU A 205 -3.22 16.21 10.26
C LEU A 205 -2.17 15.70 11.26
N GLY A 206 -0.90 15.76 10.84
CA GLY A 206 0.22 15.35 11.66
C GLY A 206 0.56 13.85 11.55
N GLN A 207 -0.28 13.01 10.99
CA GLN A 207 0.04 11.59 10.75
C GLN A 207 0.89 11.37 9.50
N GLY A 208 0.91 12.33 8.58
CA GLY A 208 1.60 12.25 7.30
C GLY A 208 0.68 11.88 6.15
N SER A 209 1.12 12.23 4.95
CA SER A 209 0.46 12.00 3.66
C SER A 209 1.40 11.28 2.70
N ALA A 210 0.94 10.95 1.50
CA ALA A 210 1.75 10.44 0.40
C ALA A 210 2.61 9.22 0.78
N LEU A 211 1.99 8.20 1.39
CA LEU A 211 2.67 6.93 1.66
C LEU A 211 2.45 5.97 0.50
N PHE A 212 3.48 5.76 -0.31
CA PHE A 212 3.39 4.99 -1.54
C PHE A 212 4.24 3.72 -1.52
N LEU A 213 3.83 2.75 -2.35
CA LEU A 213 4.74 1.79 -2.97
C LEU A 213 5.10 2.34 -4.35
N HIS A 214 6.40 2.51 -4.65
CA HIS A 214 6.88 3.14 -5.88
C HIS A 214 8.18 2.49 -6.40
N CYS A 215 8.69 2.98 -7.54
CA CYS A 215 9.92 2.46 -8.13
C CYS A 215 11.15 2.92 -7.34
N ALA A 216 12.09 2.00 -7.15
CA ALA A 216 13.41 2.29 -6.60
C ALA A 216 14.35 2.82 -7.67
N VAL A 217 15.21 3.76 -7.30
CA VAL A 217 16.33 4.23 -8.13
C VAL A 217 17.64 3.78 -7.54
N SER A 218 18.63 3.49 -8.39
CA SER A 218 19.85 2.79 -7.99
C SER A 218 20.77 3.56 -7.05
N TRP A 219 20.60 4.88 -6.92
CA TRP A 219 21.42 5.74 -6.05
C TRP A 219 20.77 6.07 -4.71
N GLU A 220 19.53 5.64 -4.48
CA GLU A 220 18.82 5.83 -3.21
C GLU A 220 18.81 4.55 -2.39
N THR A 221 18.87 4.70 -1.08
CA THR A 221 18.84 3.59 -0.11
C THR A 221 17.79 3.77 0.98
N SER A 222 17.01 4.86 0.90
CA SER A 222 15.95 5.17 1.86
C SER A 222 14.96 6.18 1.28
N SER A 223 13.78 6.26 1.87
CA SER A 223 12.71 7.20 1.52
C SER A 223 12.34 8.11 2.70
N SER A 224 11.35 8.97 2.50
CA SER A 224 10.70 9.72 3.59
C SER A 224 9.58 8.94 4.29
N GLY A 225 9.45 7.64 3.99
CA GLY A 225 8.45 6.76 4.58
C GLY A 225 7.80 5.79 3.60
N CYS A 226 7.88 6.06 2.30
CA CYS A 226 7.41 5.18 1.25
C CYS A 226 8.21 3.86 1.21
N VAL A 227 7.66 2.88 0.52
CA VAL A 227 8.34 1.63 0.16
C VAL A 227 8.74 1.70 -1.30
N ALA A 228 10.00 1.43 -1.62
CA ALA A 228 10.51 1.46 -2.99
C ALA A 228 11.09 0.10 -3.39
N ILE A 229 10.75 -0.34 -4.60
CA ILE A 229 11.18 -1.64 -5.18
C ILE A 229 11.54 -1.45 -6.67
N GLU A 230 12.16 -2.45 -7.25
CA GLU A 230 12.47 -2.46 -8.69
C GLU A 230 11.23 -2.16 -9.55
N GLU A 231 11.41 -1.38 -10.63
CA GLU A 231 10.33 -0.97 -11.54
C GLU A 231 9.58 -2.16 -12.14
N GLU A 232 10.29 -3.21 -12.57
CA GLU A 232 9.65 -4.41 -13.12
C GLU A 232 8.75 -5.08 -12.10
N LYS A 233 9.20 -5.17 -10.84
CA LYS A 233 8.41 -5.73 -9.72
C LYS A 233 7.22 -4.86 -9.36
N MET A 234 7.39 -3.54 -9.45
CA MET A 234 6.27 -2.60 -9.28
C MET A 234 5.20 -2.81 -10.37
N ALA A 235 5.62 -2.99 -11.63
CA ALA A 235 4.68 -3.28 -12.72
C ALA A 235 3.96 -4.62 -12.54
N GLU A 236 4.64 -5.67 -12.06
CA GLU A 236 4.02 -6.96 -11.73
C GLU A 236 2.95 -6.80 -10.64
N ILE A 237 3.23 -6.03 -9.58
CA ILE A 237 2.27 -5.75 -8.50
C ILE A 237 1.06 -4.96 -9.01
N LEU A 238 1.26 -3.96 -9.89
CA LEU A 238 0.16 -3.23 -10.50
C LEU A 238 -0.74 -4.13 -11.37
N LYS A 239 -0.18 -5.15 -12.05
CA LYS A 239 -0.97 -6.15 -12.78
C LYS A 239 -1.80 -7.03 -11.84
N LEU A 240 -1.21 -7.45 -10.70
CA LEU A 240 -1.97 -8.18 -9.68
C LEU A 240 -3.11 -7.31 -9.12
N TYR A 241 -2.84 -6.04 -8.83
CA TYR A 241 -3.87 -5.10 -8.41
C TYR A 241 -4.96 -4.94 -9.48
N GLY A 242 -4.58 -4.82 -10.75
CA GLY A 242 -5.51 -4.67 -11.88
C GLY A 242 -6.47 -5.84 -12.06
N ALA A 243 -6.06 -7.05 -11.65
CA ALA A 243 -6.89 -8.25 -11.73
C ALA A 243 -8.07 -8.22 -10.73
N TYR A 244 -7.95 -7.50 -9.60
CA TYR A 244 -8.93 -7.54 -8.51
C TYR A 244 -9.51 -6.16 -8.17
N GLY A 245 -8.74 -5.08 -8.34
CA GLY A 245 -9.17 -3.71 -8.11
C GLY A 245 -9.24 -3.28 -6.65
N ASP A 246 -9.91 -2.13 -6.46
CA ASP A 246 -10.04 -1.48 -5.16
C ASP A 246 -10.77 -2.36 -4.13
N GLY A 247 -10.30 -2.33 -2.88
CA GLY A 247 -10.91 -3.05 -1.77
C GLY A 247 -10.47 -4.51 -1.62
N ALA A 248 -9.81 -5.10 -2.64
CA ALA A 248 -9.33 -6.48 -2.60
C ALA A 248 -7.80 -6.59 -2.43
N CYS A 249 -7.08 -5.48 -2.45
CA CYS A 249 -5.62 -5.43 -2.41
C CYS A 249 -5.14 -4.71 -1.15
N TYR A 250 -4.24 -5.35 -0.41
CA TYR A 250 -3.76 -4.86 0.88
C TYR A 250 -2.24 -4.82 0.90
N MET A 251 -1.69 -3.84 1.62
CA MET A 251 -0.28 -3.79 2.00
C MET A 251 -0.17 -4.02 3.50
N ALA A 252 0.68 -4.95 3.90
CA ALA A 252 0.98 -5.24 5.30
C ALA A 252 2.47 -4.97 5.56
N LEU A 253 2.76 -4.12 6.53
CA LEU A 253 4.11 -3.69 6.84
C LEU A 253 4.44 -4.05 8.29
N ALA A 254 5.51 -4.82 8.46
CA ALA A 254 5.98 -5.24 9.78
C ALA A 254 7.51 -5.43 9.78
N PRO A 255 8.17 -5.31 10.93
CA PRO A 255 9.56 -5.76 11.08
C PRO A 255 9.66 -7.29 10.95
N ALA A 256 10.87 -7.78 10.62
CA ALA A 256 11.21 -9.18 10.54
C ALA A 256 10.97 -9.96 11.83
#